data_65ece0d776a49d8e8069282880b9f543
#
_entry.id   65ece0d776a49d8e8069282880b9f543
#
_cell.length_a   1.000
_cell.length_b   1.000
_cell.length_c   1.000
_cell.angle_alpha   90.00
_cell.angle_beta   90.00
_cell.angle_gamma   90.00
#
_symmetry.space_group_name_H-M   'P 1'
#
loop_
_entity.id
_entity.type
_entity.pdbx_description
1 polymer ?
#
loop_
_entity_poly.entity_id
_entity_poly.type
_entity_poly.pdbx_seq_one_letter_code
_entity_poly.pdbx_strand_id
1 'polypeptide(L)'
;MRRPRILCHMHTLLDGKVDGFANITEVGMRAQRRYFDLMLGPDRAFTGHRGWLSGRGTSDALLGGASEPQLPATFDPVPPGDFLARPDADMFYFAVDGSGKLAWDRDSIDYFDVNAHVVALISGAVPDAYKAFLRAQGVSYLIVGHDQLDMAEAVRRIGETFGVDELILGGGPTLNWSMIRQGLVDEISLVLMPTADAEPHTSPLFRATDGAPPVPVEFAFRSVEALDDGSVWLRYDVVGEIAE
;
A
#
# COMPACT_ATOMS: atom_id res chain seq x y z
N MET A 1 -14.02 -8.52 -15.90
CA MET A 1 -13.65 -9.23 -14.66
C MET A 1 -13.96 -8.32 -13.47
N ARG A 2 -14.21 -8.88 -12.31
CA ARG A 2 -14.47 -8.10 -11.08
C ARG A 2 -13.11 -7.62 -10.55
N ARG A 3 -13.03 -6.36 -10.03
CA ARG A 3 -11.81 -5.89 -9.36
C ARG A 3 -11.45 -6.77 -8.16
N PRO A 4 -10.18 -6.84 -7.75
CA PRO A 4 -9.79 -7.45 -6.48
C PRO A 4 -10.59 -6.91 -5.31
N ARG A 5 -10.84 -7.74 -4.31
CA ARG A 5 -11.27 -7.29 -2.98
C ARG A 5 -10.11 -6.59 -2.30
N ILE A 6 -10.33 -5.41 -1.74
CA ILE A 6 -9.28 -4.60 -1.09
C ILE A 6 -9.54 -4.49 0.40
N LEU A 7 -8.57 -4.95 1.19
CA LEU A 7 -8.54 -4.84 2.63
C LEU A 7 -7.49 -3.77 3.02
N CYS A 8 -7.95 -2.67 3.61
CA CYS A 8 -7.06 -1.71 4.23
C CYS A 8 -6.60 -2.27 5.58
N HIS A 9 -5.45 -2.98 5.56
CA HIS A 9 -4.88 -3.59 6.75
C HIS A 9 -3.79 -2.68 7.32
N MET A 10 -4.02 -2.18 8.52
CA MET A 10 -3.17 -1.19 9.17
C MET A 10 -2.98 -1.51 10.66
N HIS A 11 -1.96 -0.94 11.27
CA HIS A 11 -1.87 -0.83 12.72
C HIS A 11 -1.87 0.63 13.15
N THR A 12 -2.32 0.90 14.37
CA THR A 12 -2.24 2.22 14.99
C THR A 12 -1.90 2.10 16.47
N LEU A 13 -1.30 3.15 16.99
CA LEU A 13 -1.22 3.40 18.42
C LEU A 13 -2.62 3.73 18.98
N LEU A 14 -2.79 3.72 20.30
CA LEU A 14 -4.05 4.10 20.98
C LEU A 14 -4.49 5.53 20.67
N ASP A 15 -3.57 6.42 20.31
CA ASP A 15 -3.86 7.79 19.89
C ASP A 15 -4.15 7.93 18.38
N GLY A 16 -4.33 6.80 17.66
CA GLY A 16 -4.77 6.78 16.26
C GLY A 16 -3.67 7.04 15.22
N LYS A 17 -2.40 7.00 15.63
CA LYS A 17 -1.26 7.25 14.75
C LYS A 17 -0.64 5.96 14.23
N VAL A 18 -0.12 5.99 13.01
CA VAL A 18 0.48 4.82 12.35
C VAL A 18 2.00 4.74 12.55
N ASP A 19 2.63 5.85 12.91
CA ASP A 19 4.06 5.96 13.18
C ASP A 19 4.29 6.56 14.57
N GLY A 20 5.56 6.56 15.02
CA GLY A 20 5.98 7.22 16.24
C GLY A 20 7.03 6.44 17.01
N PHE A 21 7.55 7.07 18.06
CA PHE A 21 8.57 6.46 18.93
C PHE A 21 8.07 5.17 19.59
N ALA A 22 6.77 5.08 19.87
CA ALA A 22 6.16 3.90 20.47
C ALA A 22 6.35 2.62 19.63
N ASN A 23 6.47 2.76 18.29
CA ASN A 23 6.66 1.63 17.36
C ASN A 23 8.00 0.89 17.56
N ILE A 24 9.05 1.59 18.02
CA ILE A 24 10.37 0.99 18.25
C ILE A 24 10.58 0.48 19.69
N THR A 25 9.56 0.57 20.53
CA THR A 25 9.58 -0.06 21.85
C THR A 25 9.37 -1.57 21.73
N GLU A 26 9.74 -2.34 22.76
CA GLU A 26 9.52 -3.79 22.78
C GLU A 26 8.04 -4.15 22.58
N VAL A 27 7.13 -3.40 23.22
CA VAL A 27 5.68 -3.58 23.07
C VAL A 27 5.24 -3.27 21.64
N GLY A 28 5.69 -2.14 21.09
CA GLY A 28 5.38 -1.73 19.73
C GLY A 28 5.88 -2.73 18.68
N MET A 29 7.13 -3.19 18.79
CA MET A 29 7.70 -4.18 17.87
C MET A 29 6.95 -5.52 17.93
N ARG A 30 6.50 -5.95 19.13
CA ARG A 30 5.69 -7.17 19.27
C ARG A 30 4.34 -7.03 18.58
N ALA A 31 3.67 -5.90 18.77
CA ALA A 31 2.38 -5.61 18.13
C ALA A 31 2.49 -5.46 16.60
N GLN A 32 3.58 -4.83 16.10
CA GLN A 32 3.87 -4.81 14.66
C GLN A 32 4.08 -6.21 14.10
N ARG A 33 4.80 -7.08 14.81
CA ARG A 33 4.94 -8.48 14.39
C ARG A 33 3.58 -9.13 14.23
N ARG A 34 2.67 -8.93 15.19
CA ARG A 34 1.31 -9.48 15.14
C ARG A 34 0.51 -8.96 13.94
N TYR A 35 0.66 -7.67 13.63
CA TYR A 35 0.08 -7.08 12.41
C TYR A 35 0.58 -7.82 11.15
N PHE A 36 1.89 -8.05 11.02
CA PHE A 36 2.44 -8.77 9.88
C PHE A 36 2.07 -10.26 9.87
N ASP A 37 1.99 -10.92 11.02
CA ASP A 37 1.58 -12.32 11.12
C ASP A 37 0.16 -12.53 10.58
N LEU A 38 -0.76 -11.60 10.84
CA LEU A 38 -2.12 -11.63 10.28
C LEU A 38 -2.13 -11.55 8.74
N MET A 39 -1.15 -10.90 8.15
CA MET A 39 -1.02 -10.72 6.70
C MET A 39 -0.15 -11.80 6.03
N LEU A 40 1.01 -12.10 6.59
CA LEU A 40 2.06 -12.91 5.94
C LEU A 40 2.42 -14.18 6.71
N GLY A 41 2.02 -14.29 7.98
CA GLY A 41 2.37 -15.44 8.84
C GLY A 41 1.82 -16.78 8.34
N PRO A 42 2.29 -17.91 8.93
CA PRO A 42 1.83 -19.25 8.56
C PRO A 42 0.33 -19.44 8.78
N ASP A 43 -0.23 -18.83 9.83
CA ASP A 43 -1.65 -18.85 10.19
C ASP A 43 -2.34 -17.51 9.82
N ARG A 44 -1.92 -16.92 8.71
CA ARG A 44 -2.43 -15.62 8.26
C ARG A 44 -3.95 -15.60 8.07
N ALA A 45 -4.58 -14.50 8.47
CA ALA A 45 -6.02 -14.32 8.37
C ALA A 45 -6.50 -14.06 6.92
N PHE A 46 -5.61 -13.49 6.08
CA PHE A 46 -5.89 -13.13 4.69
C PHE A 46 -5.20 -14.12 3.75
N THR A 47 -5.83 -15.26 3.54
CA THR A 47 -5.23 -16.38 2.77
C THR A 47 -5.31 -16.19 1.26
N GLY A 48 -6.19 -15.31 0.78
CA GLY A 48 -6.44 -15.07 -0.64
C GLY A 48 -5.57 -13.98 -1.27
N HIS A 49 -4.84 -13.17 -0.47
CA HIS A 49 -4.08 -12.09 -1.05
C HIS A 49 -2.78 -12.58 -1.71
N ARG A 50 -2.45 -11.94 -2.84
CA ARG A 50 -1.20 -12.14 -3.57
C ARG A 50 -0.39 -10.85 -3.72
N GLY A 51 -0.67 -9.84 -2.90
CA GLY A 51 0.09 -8.61 -2.92
C GLY A 51 -0.42 -7.56 -1.97
N TRP A 52 0.40 -6.53 -1.77
CA TRP A 52 0.00 -5.33 -1.06
C TRP A 52 0.37 -4.07 -1.83
N LEU A 53 -0.46 -3.06 -1.66
CA LEU A 53 -0.40 -1.77 -2.32
C LEU A 53 0.00 -0.70 -1.32
N SER A 54 1.02 0.07 -1.63
CA SER A 54 1.48 1.17 -0.78
C SER A 54 1.75 2.45 -1.57
N GLY A 55 1.58 3.57 -0.90
CA GLY A 55 1.90 4.88 -1.43
C GLY A 55 3.40 5.16 -1.45
N ARG A 56 3.79 6.20 -2.20
CA ARG A 56 5.21 6.59 -2.37
C ARG A 56 5.94 6.75 -1.04
N GLY A 57 5.39 7.48 -0.06
CA GLY A 57 6.09 7.69 1.22
C GLY A 57 6.37 6.40 1.98
N THR A 58 5.49 5.41 1.93
CA THR A 58 5.72 4.08 2.51
C THR A 58 6.80 3.32 1.73
N SER A 59 6.78 3.42 0.39
CA SER A 59 7.80 2.80 -0.47
C SER A 59 9.18 3.44 -0.27
N ASP A 60 9.26 4.77 -0.15
CA ASP A 60 10.51 5.49 0.19
C ASP A 60 11.10 4.99 1.52
N ALA A 61 10.24 4.81 2.54
CA ALA A 61 10.69 4.29 3.84
C ALA A 61 11.27 2.88 3.74
N LEU A 62 10.68 2.00 2.92
CA LEU A 62 11.19 0.65 2.64
C LEU A 62 12.53 0.65 1.89
N LEU A 63 12.81 1.70 1.12
CA LEU A 63 14.08 1.90 0.41
C LEU A 63 15.15 2.59 1.28
N GLY A 64 14.87 2.83 2.57
CA GLY A 64 15.80 3.49 3.48
C GLY A 64 15.68 5.01 3.52
N GLY A 65 14.63 5.57 2.96
CA GLY A 65 14.29 6.99 2.92
C GLY A 65 14.21 7.54 1.51
N ALA A 66 13.58 8.72 1.40
CA ALA A 66 13.41 9.37 0.10
C ALA A 66 14.76 9.72 -0.54
N SER A 67 14.97 9.28 -1.77
CA SER A 67 16.12 9.60 -2.61
C SER A 67 15.66 9.82 -4.05
N GLU A 68 16.45 10.60 -4.82
CA GLU A 68 16.15 10.80 -6.24
C GLU A 68 16.69 9.62 -7.07
N PRO A 69 15.89 9.07 -8.00
CA PRO A 69 16.34 8.00 -8.87
C PRO A 69 17.45 8.49 -9.80
N GLN A 70 18.49 7.68 -9.94
CA GLN A 70 19.61 7.97 -10.84
C GLN A 70 19.19 7.61 -12.27
N LEU A 71 18.58 8.55 -12.96
CA LEU A 71 18.07 8.31 -14.32
C LEU A 71 19.24 8.24 -15.33
N PRO A 72 19.19 7.30 -16.30
CA PRO A 72 20.23 7.18 -17.32
C PRO A 72 20.20 8.42 -18.25
N ALA A 73 21.39 8.97 -18.52
CA ALA A 73 21.54 10.09 -19.47
C ALA A 73 21.27 9.67 -20.94
N THR A 74 21.49 8.38 -21.23
CA THR A 74 21.22 7.74 -22.53
C THR A 74 20.59 6.38 -22.31
N PHE A 75 19.61 6.01 -23.11
CA PHE A 75 18.91 4.73 -23.05
C PHE A 75 18.35 4.35 -24.42
N ASP A 76 18.15 3.06 -24.63
CA ASP A 76 17.47 2.57 -25.83
C ASP A 76 15.99 3.00 -25.82
N PRO A 77 15.36 3.15 -27.00
CA PRO A 77 13.95 3.48 -27.09
C PRO A 77 13.08 2.54 -26.23
N VAL A 78 12.27 3.12 -25.35
CA VAL A 78 11.40 2.34 -24.46
C VAL A 78 10.18 1.89 -25.27
N PRO A 79 9.90 0.57 -25.36
CA PRO A 79 8.70 0.08 -25.97
C PRO A 79 7.44 0.67 -25.32
N PRO A 80 6.40 1.01 -26.08
CA PRO A 80 5.17 1.55 -25.54
C PRO A 80 4.43 0.50 -24.69
N GLY A 81 3.65 0.99 -23.69
CA GLY A 81 2.85 0.15 -22.81
C GLY A 81 3.60 -0.30 -21.55
N ASP A 82 3.03 -1.30 -20.90
CA ASP A 82 3.53 -1.85 -19.65
C ASP A 82 4.82 -2.63 -19.82
N PHE A 83 5.45 -2.88 -18.69
CA PHE A 83 6.58 -3.81 -18.61
C PHE A 83 6.37 -4.80 -17.48
N LEU A 84 6.37 -6.07 -17.81
CA LEU A 84 6.13 -7.17 -16.89
C LEU A 84 7.38 -8.07 -16.85
N ALA A 85 8.27 -7.81 -15.88
CA ALA A 85 9.50 -8.58 -15.73
C ALA A 85 9.23 -9.98 -15.14
N ARG A 86 8.31 -10.06 -14.16
CA ARG A 86 7.98 -11.32 -13.46
C ARG A 86 6.46 -11.40 -13.21
N PRO A 87 5.63 -11.58 -14.27
CA PRO A 87 4.16 -11.60 -14.14
C PRO A 87 3.64 -12.80 -13.32
N ASP A 88 4.43 -13.87 -13.22
CA ASP A 88 4.06 -15.10 -12.52
C ASP A 88 4.62 -15.20 -11.09
N ALA A 89 5.10 -14.10 -10.51
CA ALA A 89 5.58 -14.08 -9.13
C ALA A 89 4.46 -14.52 -8.16
N ASP A 90 4.83 -15.22 -7.09
CA ASP A 90 3.87 -15.68 -6.08
C ASP A 90 3.28 -14.54 -5.26
N MET A 91 4.03 -13.47 -5.05
CA MET A 91 3.63 -12.29 -4.29
C MET A 91 4.10 -11.01 -4.97
N PHE A 92 3.31 -9.96 -4.88
CA PHE A 92 3.58 -8.65 -5.48
C PHE A 92 3.58 -7.51 -4.46
N TYR A 93 4.45 -6.54 -4.69
CA TYR A 93 4.43 -5.24 -4.04
C TYR A 93 4.07 -4.16 -5.06
N PHE A 94 2.87 -3.59 -4.97
CA PHE A 94 2.41 -2.54 -5.86
C PHE A 94 2.73 -1.17 -5.26
N ALA A 95 3.62 -0.42 -5.90
CA ALA A 95 4.06 0.90 -5.46
C ALA A 95 3.37 2.00 -6.25
N VAL A 96 2.60 2.85 -5.57
CA VAL A 96 1.94 4.00 -6.19
C VAL A 96 2.96 5.12 -6.40
N ASP A 97 3.41 5.31 -7.63
CA ASP A 97 4.44 6.28 -8.02
C ASP A 97 4.07 7.05 -9.29
N GLY A 98 2.94 7.73 -9.26
CA GLY A 98 2.37 8.41 -10.44
C GLY A 98 3.30 9.40 -11.15
N SER A 99 4.32 9.89 -10.49
CA SER A 99 5.28 10.85 -11.03
C SER A 99 6.67 10.29 -11.31
N GLY A 100 6.92 9.00 -11.06
CA GLY A 100 8.21 8.36 -11.33
C GLY A 100 9.35 8.89 -10.48
N LYS A 101 9.25 8.76 -9.15
CA LYS A 101 10.22 9.32 -8.21
C LYS A 101 10.85 8.32 -7.24
N LEU A 102 10.37 7.07 -7.22
CA LEU A 102 10.96 6.05 -6.37
C LEU A 102 12.30 5.56 -6.94
N ALA A 103 13.33 5.58 -6.10
CA ALA A 103 14.69 5.20 -6.47
C ALA A 103 14.95 3.71 -6.24
N TRP A 104 14.25 2.85 -6.99
CA TRP A 104 14.40 1.40 -6.88
C TRP A 104 15.82 0.95 -7.19
N ASP A 105 16.41 0.15 -6.30
CA ASP A 105 17.71 -0.52 -6.46
C ASP A 105 17.60 -2.04 -6.59
N ARG A 106 16.35 -2.55 -6.56
CA ARG A 106 16.00 -3.97 -6.60
C ARG A 106 14.62 -4.18 -7.21
N ASP A 107 14.35 -5.37 -7.69
CA ASP A 107 13.08 -5.78 -8.30
C ASP A 107 12.09 -6.42 -7.32
N SER A 108 12.48 -6.58 -6.06
CA SER A 108 11.69 -7.26 -5.04
C SER A 108 11.91 -6.68 -3.65
N ILE A 109 10.92 -6.86 -2.79
CA ILE A 109 10.95 -6.51 -1.37
C ILE A 109 10.89 -7.81 -0.57
N ASP A 110 11.83 -7.99 0.35
CA ASP A 110 11.79 -9.08 1.30
C ASP A 110 11.08 -8.63 2.58
N TYR A 111 10.01 -9.32 2.91
CA TYR A 111 9.27 -9.14 4.14
C TYR A 111 9.16 -10.48 4.86
N PHE A 112 9.88 -10.67 5.96
CA PHE A 112 10.05 -11.97 6.60
C PHE A 112 10.51 -13.03 5.58
N ASP A 113 9.76 -14.13 5.45
CA ASP A 113 10.05 -15.21 4.49
C ASP A 113 9.37 -15.02 3.13
N VAL A 114 8.78 -13.85 2.87
CA VAL A 114 8.07 -13.54 1.63
C VAL A 114 8.89 -12.60 0.76
N ASN A 115 9.21 -13.03 -0.45
CA ASN A 115 9.80 -12.21 -1.50
C ASN A 115 8.70 -11.72 -2.44
N ALA A 116 8.43 -10.42 -2.46
CA ALA A 116 7.40 -9.82 -3.29
C ALA A 116 8.00 -9.03 -4.45
N HIS A 117 7.62 -9.38 -5.68
CA HIS A 117 8.07 -8.67 -6.87
C HIS A 117 7.44 -7.27 -6.94
N VAL A 118 8.27 -6.26 -7.24
CA VAL A 118 7.85 -4.87 -7.31
C VAL A 118 7.18 -4.56 -8.64
N VAL A 119 6.01 -3.94 -8.55
CA VAL A 119 5.25 -3.39 -9.69
C VAL A 119 4.96 -1.92 -9.42
N ALA A 120 5.60 -1.02 -10.17
CA ALA A 120 5.34 0.41 -10.08
C ALA A 120 4.05 0.77 -10.83
N LEU A 121 3.14 1.48 -10.15
CA LEU A 121 1.96 2.08 -10.79
C LEU A 121 2.31 3.51 -11.16
N ILE A 122 2.49 3.76 -12.46
CA ILE A 122 2.93 5.05 -13.00
C ILE A 122 1.89 5.67 -13.91
N SER A 123 1.87 7.01 -14.03
CA SER A 123 1.01 7.68 -15.00
C SER A 123 1.63 7.69 -16.42
N GLY A 124 0.81 7.96 -17.41
CA GLY A 124 1.28 8.14 -18.79
C GLY A 124 2.24 9.32 -18.97
N ALA A 125 2.24 10.29 -18.05
CA ALA A 125 3.13 11.46 -18.08
C ALA A 125 4.57 11.16 -17.59
N VAL A 126 4.83 9.96 -17.03
CA VAL A 126 6.16 9.59 -16.53
C VAL A 126 7.14 9.49 -17.71
N PRO A 127 8.33 10.14 -17.61
CA PRO A 127 9.30 10.16 -18.70
C PRO A 127 9.87 8.78 -19.05
N ASP A 128 10.24 8.58 -20.32
CA ASP A 128 10.86 7.32 -20.77
C ASP A 128 12.18 7.02 -20.08
N ALA A 129 12.94 8.04 -19.64
CA ALA A 129 14.14 7.84 -18.84
C ALA A 129 13.87 7.09 -17.53
N TYR A 130 12.72 7.37 -16.86
CA TYR A 130 12.34 6.64 -15.66
C TYR A 130 11.85 5.22 -15.98
N LYS A 131 11.11 5.02 -17.06
CA LYS A 131 10.71 3.69 -17.53
C LYS A 131 11.93 2.84 -17.89
N ALA A 132 12.95 3.44 -18.55
CA ALA A 132 14.22 2.79 -18.83
C ALA A 132 14.96 2.42 -17.53
N PHE A 133 14.95 3.31 -16.55
CA PHE A 133 15.50 3.05 -15.21
C PHE A 133 14.81 1.85 -14.54
N LEU A 134 13.48 1.80 -14.49
CA LEU A 134 12.74 0.67 -13.92
C LEU A 134 13.05 -0.66 -14.62
N ARG A 135 13.13 -0.64 -15.96
CA ARG A 135 13.50 -1.82 -16.77
C ARG A 135 14.90 -2.33 -16.43
N ALA A 136 15.85 -1.42 -16.24
CA ALA A 136 17.23 -1.78 -15.87
C ALA A 136 17.32 -2.41 -14.48
N GLN A 137 16.43 -2.03 -13.56
CA GLN A 137 16.32 -2.64 -12.24
C GLN A 137 15.48 -3.93 -12.24
N GLY A 138 14.86 -4.32 -13.34
CA GLY A 138 13.95 -5.45 -13.40
C GLY A 138 12.59 -5.19 -12.73
N VAL A 139 12.26 -3.94 -12.42
CA VAL A 139 10.99 -3.53 -11.80
C VAL A 139 9.90 -3.47 -12.85
N SER A 140 8.83 -4.24 -12.65
CA SER A 140 7.63 -4.16 -13.51
C SER A 140 6.94 -2.81 -13.34
N TYR A 141 6.21 -2.37 -14.37
CA TYR A 141 5.30 -1.23 -14.23
C TYR A 141 4.03 -1.39 -15.05
N LEU A 142 2.93 -0.84 -14.50
CA LEU A 142 1.67 -0.59 -15.21
C LEU A 142 1.51 0.91 -15.43
N ILE A 143 1.20 1.32 -16.66
CA ILE A 143 0.84 2.70 -16.98
C ILE A 143 -0.66 2.84 -16.81
N VAL A 144 -1.11 3.59 -15.80
CA VAL A 144 -2.51 3.76 -15.42
C VAL A 144 -2.90 5.23 -15.35
N GLY A 145 -3.93 5.60 -16.08
CA GLY A 145 -4.28 6.99 -16.29
C GLY A 145 -3.33 7.71 -17.29
N HIS A 146 -3.60 8.98 -17.54
CA HIS A 146 -2.81 9.79 -18.48
C HIS A 146 -1.85 10.73 -17.71
N ASP A 147 -2.32 11.89 -17.28
CA ASP A 147 -1.50 12.88 -16.55
C ASP A 147 -1.42 12.59 -15.05
N GLN A 148 -2.42 11.91 -14.53
CA GLN A 148 -2.53 11.47 -13.14
C GLN A 148 -2.90 9.99 -13.11
N LEU A 149 -2.59 9.36 -11.97
CA LEU A 149 -2.98 7.97 -11.73
C LEU A 149 -4.50 7.83 -11.65
N ASP A 150 -5.03 6.84 -12.34
CA ASP A 150 -6.38 6.32 -12.16
C ASP A 150 -6.32 5.06 -11.30
N MET A 151 -6.67 5.20 -10.02
CA MET A 151 -6.61 4.09 -9.07
C MET A 151 -7.67 3.02 -9.31
N ALA A 152 -8.82 3.38 -9.89
CA ALA A 152 -9.84 2.40 -10.25
C ALA A 152 -9.36 1.54 -11.43
N GLU A 153 -8.74 2.16 -12.43
CA GLU A 153 -8.06 1.45 -13.51
C GLU A 153 -6.90 0.58 -12.98
N ALA A 154 -6.05 1.14 -12.09
CA ALA A 154 -4.93 0.42 -11.50
C ALA A 154 -5.38 -0.88 -10.83
N VAL A 155 -6.37 -0.80 -9.95
CA VAL A 155 -6.91 -1.95 -9.21
C VAL A 155 -7.50 -3.00 -10.17
N ARG A 156 -8.27 -2.58 -11.16
CA ARG A 156 -8.83 -3.49 -12.16
C ARG A 156 -7.70 -4.22 -12.92
N ARG A 157 -6.68 -3.49 -13.36
CA ARG A 157 -5.56 -4.05 -14.14
C ARG A 157 -4.66 -4.95 -13.29
N ILE A 158 -4.47 -4.67 -12.01
CA ILE A 158 -3.80 -5.58 -11.08
C ILE A 158 -4.48 -6.94 -11.09
N GLY A 159 -5.81 -6.98 -10.94
CA GLY A 159 -6.57 -8.23 -10.98
C GLY A 159 -6.44 -8.96 -12.33
N GLU A 160 -6.56 -8.24 -13.44
CA GLU A 160 -6.53 -8.82 -14.78
C GLU A 160 -5.13 -9.30 -15.19
N THR A 161 -4.09 -8.53 -14.86
CA THR A 161 -2.72 -8.80 -15.33
C THR A 161 -2.02 -9.86 -14.47
N PHE A 162 -2.23 -9.83 -13.15
CA PHE A 162 -1.50 -10.68 -12.20
C PHE A 162 -2.37 -11.75 -11.53
N GLY A 163 -3.67 -11.82 -11.87
CA GLY A 163 -4.60 -12.77 -11.27
C GLY A 163 -4.77 -12.58 -9.77
N VAL A 164 -4.73 -11.32 -9.29
CA VAL A 164 -4.91 -10.97 -7.89
C VAL A 164 -6.40 -10.81 -7.59
N ASP A 165 -6.96 -11.67 -6.76
CA ASP A 165 -8.36 -11.62 -6.34
C ASP A 165 -8.56 -10.86 -5.02
N GLU A 166 -7.54 -10.80 -4.17
CA GLU A 166 -7.52 -10.07 -2.91
C GLU A 166 -6.21 -9.30 -2.77
N LEU A 167 -6.30 -8.01 -2.40
CA LEU A 167 -5.19 -7.08 -2.30
C LEU A 167 -5.21 -6.40 -0.93
N ILE A 168 -4.05 -6.35 -0.26
CA ILE A 168 -3.88 -5.57 0.97
C ILE A 168 -3.51 -4.14 0.60
N LEU A 169 -4.21 -3.16 1.16
CA LEU A 169 -3.83 -1.75 1.14
C LEU A 169 -3.06 -1.46 2.42
N GLY A 170 -1.75 -1.25 2.29
CA GLY A 170 -0.79 -1.09 3.39
C GLY A 170 -0.35 0.36 3.65
N GLY A 171 -1.13 1.32 3.18
CA GLY A 171 -0.87 2.75 3.48
C GLY A 171 -0.11 3.50 2.37
N GLY A 172 0.31 4.82 2.53
CA GLY A 172 0.06 5.67 3.70
C GLY A 172 -1.31 6.33 3.80
N PRO A 173 -1.46 7.19 4.79
CA PRO A 173 -2.75 7.75 5.20
C PRO A 173 -3.54 8.44 4.09
N THR A 174 -2.86 9.19 3.23
CA THR A 174 -3.49 9.88 2.10
C THR A 174 -3.99 8.91 1.04
N LEU A 175 -3.21 7.86 0.74
CA LEU A 175 -3.63 6.81 -0.18
C LEU A 175 -4.83 6.04 0.38
N ASN A 176 -4.78 5.64 1.66
CA ASN A 176 -5.89 4.94 2.32
C ASN A 176 -7.18 5.74 2.19
N TRP A 177 -7.15 7.02 2.57
CA TRP A 177 -8.32 7.88 2.50
C TRP A 177 -8.82 8.09 1.08
N SER A 178 -7.92 8.34 0.13
CA SER A 178 -8.27 8.51 -1.28
C SER A 178 -8.97 7.28 -1.86
N MET A 179 -8.50 6.08 -1.54
CA MET A 179 -9.11 4.85 -2.03
C MET A 179 -10.46 4.54 -1.36
N ILE A 180 -10.61 4.85 -0.06
CA ILE A 180 -11.90 4.75 0.64
C ILE A 180 -12.93 5.66 -0.01
N ARG A 181 -12.57 6.93 -0.25
CA ARG A 181 -13.43 7.94 -0.89
C ARG A 181 -13.85 7.55 -2.31
N GLN A 182 -13.03 6.81 -3.04
CA GLN A 182 -13.34 6.31 -4.37
C GLN A 182 -14.16 5.00 -4.35
N GLY A 183 -14.55 4.49 -3.18
CA GLY A 183 -15.28 3.22 -3.04
C GLY A 183 -14.46 2.00 -3.49
N LEU A 184 -13.13 2.10 -3.42
CA LEU A 184 -12.23 1.02 -3.83
C LEU A 184 -11.88 0.06 -2.70
N VAL A 185 -12.10 0.44 -1.44
CA VAL A 185 -11.80 -0.38 -0.25
C VAL A 185 -13.07 -1.08 0.21
N ASP A 186 -12.98 -2.38 0.44
CA ASP A 186 -14.10 -3.22 0.88
C ASP A 186 -14.12 -3.40 2.39
N GLU A 187 -12.94 -3.45 3.04
CA GLU A 187 -12.83 -3.73 4.47
C GLU A 187 -11.68 -2.95 5.10
N ILE A 188 -11.88 -2.49 6.33
CA ILE A 188 -10.84 -2.00 7.23
C ILE A 188 -10.49 -3.12 8.20
N SER A 189 -9.21 -3.44 8.30
CA SER A 189 -8.62 -4.36 9.27
C SER A 189 -7.57 -3.59 10.08
N LEU A 190 -7.85 -3.31 11.35
CA LEU A 190 -7.04 -2.44 12.18
C LEU A 190 -6.53 -3.18 13.41
N VAL A 191 -5.21 -3.28 13.56
CA VAL A 191 -4.57 -3.72 14.80
C VAL A 191 -4.29 -2.49 15.66
N LEU A 192 -5.05 -2.34 16.73
CA LEU A 192 -4.87 -1.27 17.72
C LEU A 192 -3.83 -1.73 18.75
N MET A 193 -2.66 -1.10 18.71
CA MET A 193 -1.51 -1.44 19.56
C MET A 193 -1.66 -0.85 20.96
N PRO A 194 -1.27 -1.55 22.04
CA PRO A 194 -1.44 -1.09 23.43
C PRO A 194 -0.36 -0.07 23.83
N THR A 195 -0.09 0.91 22.98
CA THR A 195 0.92 1.96 23.15
C THR A 195 0.43 3.31 22.66
N ALA A 196 0.98 4.40 23.17
CA ALA A 196 0.78 5.76 22.69
C ALA A 196 2.02 6.60 23.02
N ASP A 197 2.36 7.59 22.19
CA ASP A 197 3.47 8.52 22.45
C ASP A 197 3.07 10.00 22.37
N ALA A 198 1.84 10.26 21.93
CA ALA A 198 1.30 11.63 21.79
C ALA A 198 2.16 12.55 20.88
N GLU A 199 3.00 12.01 20.00
CA GLU A 199 3.83 12.80 19.08
C GLU A 199 2.95 13.57 18.09
N PRO A 200 2.97 14.92 18.09
CA PRO A 200 1.99 15.71 17.34
C PRO A 200 2.16 15.67 15.82
N HIS A 201 3.34 15.31 15.34
CA HIS A 201 3.68 15.38 13.91
C HIS A 201 3.63 14.03 13.17
N THR A 202 3.29 12.95 13.87
CA THR A 202 3.18 11.64 13.25
C THR A 202 1.89 11.49 12.43
N SER A 203 1.90 10.54 11.51
CA SER A 203 0.81 10.33 10.57
C SER A 203 -0.41 9.66 11.22
N PRO A 204 -1.64 10.18 11.02
CA PRO A 204 -2.87 9.50 11.41
C PRO A 204 -3.16 8.31 10.50
N LEU A 205 -4.14 7.48 10.86
CA LEU A 205 -4.61 6.35 10.03
C LEU A 205 -5.13 6.80 8.66
N PHE A 206 -5.86 7.92 8.62
CA PHE A 206 -6.41 8.53 7.42
C PHE A 206 -6.09 10.01 7.37
N ARG A 207 -5.75 10.51 6.18
CA ARG A 207 -5.48 11.93 5.93
C ARG A 207 -6.10 12.34 4.60
N ALA A 208 -6.93 13.38 4.61
CA ALA A 208 -7.40 14.00 3.38
C ALA A 208 -6.25 14.75 2.69
N THR A 209 -6.34 14.93 1.38
CA THR A 209 -5.47 15.86 0.64
C THR A 209 -5.72 17.30 1.13
N ASP A 210 -4.66 18.10 1.20
CA ASP A 210 -4.76 19.48 1.65
C ASP A 210 -5.81 20.25 0.85
N GLY A 211 -6.68 20.97 1.56
CA GLY A 211 -7.78 21.74 0.99
C GLY A 211 -9.02 20.94 0.59
N ALA A 212 -9.00 19.62 0.72
CA ALA A 212 -10.20 18.82 0.49
C ALA A 212 -11.21 19.01 1.65
N PRO A 213 -12.51 19.17 1.35
CA PRO A 213 -13.52 19.28 2.41
C PRO A 213 -13.61 17.96 3.20
N PRO A 214 -13.93 18.04 4.50
CA PRO A 214 -14.22 16.84 5.29
C PRO A 214 -15.48 16.15 4.74
N VAL A 215 -15.41 14.83 4.59
CA VAL A 215 -16.56 14.01 4.19
C VAL A 215 -16.65 12.82 5.13
N PRO A 216 -17.76 12.64 5.83
CA PRO A 216 -17.95 11.50 6.71
C PRO A 216 -18.15 10.22 5.88
N VAL A 217 -17.50 9.12 6.32
CA VAL A 217 -17.65 7.78 5.75
C VAL A 217 -18.14 6.85 6.84
N GLU A 218 -19.13 6.05 6.53
CA GLU A 218 -19.68 5.05 7.44
C GLU A 218 -18.96 3.70 7.29
N PHE A 219 -18.71 3.06 8.43
CA PHE A 219 -18.16 1.72 8.52
C PHE A 219 -19.10 0.82 9.34
N ALA A 220 -19.48 -0.32 8.80
CA ALA A 220 -20.29 -1.31 9.49
C ALA A 220 -19.38 -2.24 10.31
N PHE A 221 -19.66 -2.37 11.61
CA PHE A 221 -18.91 -3.27 12.50
C PHE A 221 -19.00 -4.72 12.01
N ARG A 222 -17.85 -5.40 11.95
CA ARG A 222 -17.72 -6.80 11.55
C ARG A 222 -17.27 -7.69 12.69
N SER A 223 -16.12 -7.38 13.30
CA SER A 223 -15.62 -8.17 14.43
C SER A 223 -14.60 -7.39 15.27
N VAL A 224 -14.41 -7.85 16.50
CA VAL A 224 -13.35 -7.43 17.41
C VAL A 224 -12.75 -8.65 18.09
N GLU A 225 -11.42 -8.69 18.21
CA GLU A 225 -10.67 -9.74 18.87
C GLU A 225 -9.58 -9.15 19.73
N ALA A 226 -9.47 -9.59 20.97
CA ALA A 226 -8.33 -9.29 21.84
C ALA A 226 -7.21 -10.31 21.52
N LEU A 227 -6.05 -9.80 21.13
CA LEU A 227 -4.90 -10.63 20.80
C LEU A 227 -4.05 -10.90 22.05
N ASP A 228 -3.26 -11.97 22.01
CA ASP A 228 -2.46 -12.45 23.14
C ASP A 228 -1.29 -11.53 23.52
N ASP A 229 -0.90 -10.61 22.64
CA ASP A 229 0.10 -9.56 22.87
C ASP A 229 -0.45 -8.29 23.51
N GLY A 230 -1.77 -8.24 23.78
CA GLY A 230 -2.48 -7.08 24.33
C GLY A 230 -3.02 -6.12 23.28
N SER A 231 -2.80 -6.35 21.99
CA SER A 231 -3.41 -5.60 20.90
C SER A 231 -4.88 -5.98 20.74
N VAL A 232 -5.65 -5.12 20.06
CA VAL A 232 -7.03 -5.39 19.67
C VAL A 232 -7.13 -5.36 18.15
N TRP A 233 -7.66 -6.42 17.56
CA TRP A 233 -7.91 -6.49 16.13
C TRP A 233 -9.36 -6.14 15.84
N LEU A 234 -9.56 -5.02 15.14
CA LEU A 234 -10.86 -4.49 14.74
C LEU A 234 -11.07 -4.70 13.23
N ARG A 235 -12.30 -5.11 12.85
CA ARG A 235 -12.68 -5.22 11.45
C ARG A 235 -14.00 -4.52 11.18
N TYR A 236 -14.07 -3.78 10.07
CA TYR A 236 -15.22 -3.06 9.60
C TYR A 236 -15.39 -3.22 8.09
N ASP A 237 -16.62 -3.40 7.62
CA ASP A 237 -16.93 -3.27 6.21
C ASP A 237 -17.10 -1.79 5.85
N VAL A 238 -16.58 -1.36 4.69
CA VAL A 238 -16.75 0.01 4.22
C VAL A 238 -18.15 0.16 3.61
N VAL A 239 -18.98 1.02 4.19
CA VAL A 239 -20.35 1.29 3.68
C VAL A 239 -20.30 2.38 2.61
N GLY A 240 -19.55 3.45 2.84
CA GLY A 240 -19.39 4.56 1.92
C GLY A 240 -19.64 5.93 2.54
N GLU A 241 -19.76 6.95 1.71
CA GLU A 241 -20.04 8.31 2.18
C GLU A 241 -21.44 8.39 2.78
N ILE A 242 -21.55 9.10 3.91
CA ILE A 242 -22.84 9.38 4.54
C ILE A 242 -23.52 10.46 3.71
N ALA A 243 -24.67 10.14 3.11
CA ALA A 243 -25.51 11.12 2.44
C ALA A 243 -26.12 12.08 3.48
N GLU A 244 -26.10 13.39 3.17
CA GLU A 244 -26.81 14.41 3.96
C GLU A 244 -28.36 14.29 3.83
#